data_ea90699e53cad538f57dceb5d5dc2117
#
_entry.id   ea90699e53cad538f57dceb5d5dc2117
#
_cell.length_a   1.000
_cell.length_b   1.000
_cell.length_c   1.000
_cell.angle_alpha   90.00
_cell.angle_beta   90.00
_cell.angle_gamma   90.00
#
_symmetry.space_group_name_H-M   'P 1'
#
loop_
_entity.id
_entity.type
_entity.pdbx_description
1 polymer ?
#
loop_
_entity_poly.entity_id
_entity_poly.type
_entity_poly.pdbx_seq_one_letter_code
_entity_poly.pdbx_strand_id
1 'polypeptide(L)' 'LLDMGFHQVRVRIHGMMARIEIEPEEFSKLMEVENRERIIKAFREYGFTYVTMDILGYRMGSMNETLDKNDRKTL' A
#
# COMPACT_ATOMS: atom_id res chain seq x y z
N LEU A 1 4.91 -9.01 -3.89
CA LEU A 1 4.64 -7.84 -4.77
C LEU A 1 5.85 -7.45 -5.60
N LEU A 2 7.05 -7.61 -5.02
CA LEU A 2 8.25 -7.32 -5.81
C LEU A 2 8.35 -8.25 -7.01
N ASP A 3 7.83 -9.45 -6.88
CA ASP A 3 7.82 -10.40 -7.98
C ASP A 3 7.00 -9.91 -9.16
N MET A 4 6.13 -8.95 -8.93
CA MET A 4 5.29 -8.39 -9.97
C MET A 4 5.89 -7.15 -10.60
N GLY A 5 7.14 -6.85 -10.25
CA GLY A 5 7.86 -5.77 -10.89
C GLY A 5 7.74 -4.41 -10.22
N PHE A 6 7.29 -4.36 -8.98
CA PHE A 6 7.26 -3.11 -8.23
C PHE A 6 8.63 -2.83 -7.64
N HIS A 7 9.05 -1.58 -7.69
CA HIS A 7 10.39 -1.20 -7.23
C HIS A 7 10.47 -1.12 -5.71
N GLN A 8 9.51 -0.43 -5.11
CA GLN A 8 9.49 -0.23 -3.67
C GLN A 8 8.12 -0.61 -3.17
N VAL A 9 8.10 -1.53 -2.23
CA VAL A 9 6.82 -2.00 -1.68
C VAL A 9 6.95 -2.12 -0.19
N ARG A 10 5.94 -1.65 0.51
CA ARG A 10 5.82 -1.86 1.93
C ARG A 10 4.39 -2.25 2.24
N VAL A 11 4.23 -3.21 3.13
CA VAL A 11 2.91 -3.64 3.54
C VAL A 11 2.78 -3.42 5.04
N ARG A 12 1.78 -2.63 5.41
CA ARG A 12 1.45 -2.39 6.81
C ARG A 12 0.26 -3.25 7.19
N ILE A 13 0.31 -3.82 8.37
CA ILE A 13 -0.74 -4.71 8.82
C ILE A 13 -1.45 -4.08 10.00
N HIS A 14 -2.77 -3.95 9.90
CA HIS A 14 -3.61 -3.39 10.95
C HIS A 14 -4.78 -4.34 11.16
N GLY A 15 -4.63 -5.25 12.14
CA GLY A 15 -5.66 -6.27 12.36
C GLY A 15 -5.90 -7.09 11.12
N MET A 16 -7.10 -7.02 10.58
CA MET A 16 -7.48 -7.79 9.40
C MET A 16 -7.26 -6.99 8.10
N MET A 17 -6.63 -5.84 8.20
CA MET A 17 -6.41 -4.99 7.05
C MET A 17 -4.94 -4.97 6.66
N ALA A 18 -4.67 -5.14 5.38
CA ALA A 18 -3.34 -4.94 4.82
C ALA A 18 -3.35 -3.64 4.02
N ARG A 19 -2.35 -2.79 4.28
CA ARG A 19 -2.21 -1.54 3.56
C ARG A 19 -0.92 -1.57 2.76
N ILE A 20 -1.06 -1.48 1.45
CA ILE A 20 0.07 -1.55 0.53
C ILE A 20 0.57 -0.15 0.22
N GLU A 21 1.89 0.04 0.33
CA GLU A 21 2.54 1.30 0.00
C GLU A 21 3.49 1.03 -1.15
N ILE A 22 3.26 1.68 -2.27
CA ILE A 22 4.13 1.60 -3.45
C ILE A 22 4.39 3.00 -3.94
N GLU A 23 5.36 3.13 -4.85
CA GLU A 23 5.65 4.43 -5.43
C GLU A 23 4.46 4.93 -6.25
N PRO A 24 4.14 6.22 -6.15
CA PRO A 24 2.97 6.74 -6.86
C PRO A 24 2.98 6.44 -8.35
N GLU A 25 4.15 6.42 -8.96
CA GLU A 25 4.27 6.12 -10.38
C GLU A 25 3.77 4.73 -10.72
N GLU A 26 3.65 3.87 -9.71
CA GLU A 26 3.25 2.49 -9.94
C GLU A 26 1.81 2.21 -9.54
N PHE A 27 1.07 3.25 -9.17
CA PHE A 27 -0.33 3.06 -8.77
C PHE A 27 -1.15 2.43 -9.89
N SER A 28 -1.01 2.94 -11.10
CA SER A 28 -1.81 2.40 -12.20
C SER A 28 -1.43 0.96 -12.51
N LYS A 29 -0.17 0.62 -12.32
CA LYS A 29 0.29 -0.76 -12.51
C LYS A 29 -0.40 -1.70 -11.52
N LEU A 30 -0.49 -1.27 -10.27
CA LEU A 30 -1.14 -2.09 -9.25
C LEU A 30 -2.61 -2.26 -9.56
N MET A 31 -3.23 -1.24 -10.12
CA MET A 31 -4.67 -1.25 -10.37
C MET A 31 -5.05 -1.94 -11.67
N GLU A 32 -4.09 -2.40 -12.46
CA GLU A 32 -4.42 -3.23 -13.59
C GLU A 32 -5.16 -4.47 -13.11
N VAL A 33 -6.18 -4.85 -13.85
CA VAL A 33 -7.10 -5.89 -13.42
C VAL A 33 -6.35 -7.15 -13.00
N GLU A 34 -5.41 -7.58 -13.81
CA GLU A 34 -4.67 -8.81 -13.55
C GLU A 34 -3.87 -8.72 -12.26
N ASN A 35 -3.15 -7.63 -12.08
CA ASN A 35 -2.34 -7.45 -10.88
C ASN A 35 -3.22 -7.30 -9.64
N ARG A 36 -4.29 -6.54 -9.79
CA ARG A 36 -5.20 -6.31 -8.69
C ARG A 36 -5.79 -7.63 -8.19
N GLU A 37 -6.22 -8.47 -9.10
CA GLU A 37 -6.83 -9.73 -8.72
C GLU A 37 -5.83 -10.68 -8.07
N ARG A 38 -4.61 -10.68 -8.56
CA ARG A 38 -3.58 -11.52 -7.97
C ARG A 38 -3.26 -11.10 -6.55
N ILE A 39 -3.20 -9.81 -6.34
CA ILE A 39 -2.90 -9.27 -5.01
C ILE A 39 -4.04 -9.60 -4.05
N ILE A 40 -5.26 -9.38 -4.48
CA ILE A 40 -6.41 -9.67 -3.64
C ILE A 40 -6.41 -11.14 -3.23
N LYS A 41 -6.21 -12.02 -4.21
CA LYS A 41 -6.22 -13.44 -3.92
C LYS A 41 -5.14 -13.81 -2.92
N ALA A 42 -3.91 -13.33 -3.14
CA ALA A 42 -2.81 -13.67 -2.28
C ALA A 42 -3.04 -13.20 -0.85
N PHE A 43 -3.51 -11.97 -0.70
CA PHE A 43 -3.67 -11.40 0.63
C PHE A 43 -4.85 -12.03 1.37
N ARG A 44 -5.91 -12.39 0.64
CA ARG A 44 -7.02 -13.05 1.28
C ARG A 44 -6.66 -14.47 1.71
N GLU A 45 -5.76 -15.10 1.00
CA GLU A 45 -5.27 -16.40 1.42
C GLU A 45 -4.47 -16.31 2.72
N TYR A 46 -3.85 -15.16 2.97
CA TYR A 46 -3.18 -14.92 4.24
C TYR A 46 -4.15 -14.58 5.36
N GLY A 47 -5.41 -14.38 5.04
CA GLY A 47 -6.43 -14.13 6.06
C GLY A 47 -6.86 -12.69 6.20
N PHE A 48 -6.40 -11.79 5.32
CA PHE A 48 -6.82 -10.41 5.41
C PHE A 48 -8.21 -10.23 4.82
N THR A 49 -9.04 -9.48 5.52
CA THR A 49 -10.37 -9.14 5.04
C THR A 49 -10.30 -7.93 4.10
N TYR A 50 -9.42 -6.97 4.42
CA TYR A 50 -9.32 -5.75 3.65
C TYR A 50 -7.92 -5.65 3.06
N VAL A 51 -7.87 -5.36 1.77
CA VAL A 51 -6.60 -5.13 1.06
C VAL A 51 -6.69 -3.73 0.49
N THR A 52 -5.86 -2.83 1.02
CA THR A 52 -5.96 -1.43 0.69
C THR A 52 -4.63 -0.91 0.16
N MET A 53 -4.67 0.26 -0.46
CA MET A 53 -3.48 0.93 -0.92
C MET A 53 -3.45 2.33 -0.33
N ASP A 54 -2.29 2.70 0.19
CA ASP A 54 -2.09 4.04 0.71
C ASP A 54 -1.88 4.98 -0.48
N ILE A 55 -2.78 5.90 -0.69
CA ILE A 55 -2.69 6.78 -1.86
C ILE A 55 -1.57 7.80 -1.73
N LEU A 56 -1.00 7.95 -0.55
CA LEU A 56 0.21 8.77 -0.41
C LEU A 56 1.42 8.05 -0.98
N GLY A 57 1.38 6.73 -1.02
CA GLY A 57 2.43 5.95 -1.61
C GLY A 57 3.59 5.67 -0.69
N TYR A 58 4.54 4.90 -1.21
CA TYR A 58 5.76 4.61 -0.48
C TYR A 58 6.68 5.81 -0.51
N ARG A 59 7.23 6.17 0.65
CA ARG A 59 8.15 7.29 0.73
C ARG A 59 9.27 7.00 1.69
N MET A 60 10.47 7.30 1.27
CA MET A 60 11.63 7.22 2.13
C MET A 60 11.52 8.30 3.19
N GLY A 61 11.96 7.95 4.39
CA GLY A 61 11.96 8.94 5.45
C GLY A 61 10.59 9.38 5.89
N SER A 62 9.61 8.51 5.75
CA SER A 62 8.23 8.84 6.12
C SER A 62 8.10 9.20 7.59
N MET A 63 9.10 8.91 8.39
CA MET A 63 9.09 9.34 9.77
C MET A 63 8.96 10.84 9.92
N ASN A 64 9.48 11.56 8.97
CA ASN A 64 9.38 13.01 9.01
C ASN A 64 7.95 13.48 8.95
N GLU A 65 7.10 12.67 8.36
CA GLU A 65 5.71 13.03 8.21
C GLU A 65 4.95 12.91 9.51
N THR A 66 5.44 12.10 10.40
CA THR A 66 4.80 12.00 11.70
C THR A 66 5.01 13.26 12.51
N LEU A 67 5.98 14.06 12.14
CA LEU A 67 6.24 15.33 12.80
C LEU A 67 5.28 16.41 12.31
N ASP A 68 4.68 16.20 11.17
CA ASP A 68 3.74 17.15 10.59
C ASP A 68 2.34 16.83 11.06
N LYS A 69 2.17 16.85 12.35
CA LYS A 69 0.88 16.50 12.93
C LYS A 69 -0.22 17.44 12.52
N ASN A 70 0.18 18.65 12.19
CA ASN A 70 -0.80 19.65 11.80
C ASN A 70 -1.50 19.27 10.51
N ASP A 71 -0.78 18.59 9.63
CA ASP A 71 -1.37 18.19 8.36
C ASP A 71 -2.51 17.23 8.56
N ARG A 72 -2.40 16.41 9.56
CA ARG A 72 -3.46 15.44 9.81
C ARG A 72 -4.71 16.06 10.34
N LYS A 73 -4.56 17.22 10.95
CA LYS A 73 -5.71 17.89 11.50
C LYS A 73 -6.60 18.51 10.45
N THR A 74 -6.09 18.64 9.26
CA THR A 74 -6.86 19.22 8.18
C THR A 74 -7.77 18.21 7.53
N LEU A 75 -7.56 16.97 7.84
CA LEU A 75 -8.42 15.92 7.31
C LEU A 75 -9.64 15.74 8.16
#